data_077cc456cf1594e1631dc9e79bd49170
#
_entry.id   077cc456cf1594e1631dc9e79bd49170
#
_cell.length_a   1.000
_cell.length_b   1.000
_cell.length_c   1.000
_cell.angle_alpha   90.00
_cell.angle_beta   90.00
_cell.angle_gamma   90.00
#
_symmetry.space_group_name_H-M   'P 1'
#
loop_
_entity.id
_entity.type
_entity.pdbx_description
1 polymer ?
#
loop_
_entity_poly.entity_id
_entity_poly.type
_entity_poly.pdbx_seq_one_letter_code
_entity_poly.pdbx_strand_id
1 'polypeptide(L)'
;MPPPRLPAHTLRTARLDLLPLRVEHTGDMAEVLSDPALHTFIGGAPATPEALRSRYERLVAGSPDPAVVWCNWVLRLREEGCLVGTVQATVTGEVAEIAWVVGTPWQGQGFAGEAARGLVGRLGEEPGVRTVVAHVHPDHRASAAVAAAAGLGPTDRYQDGEVRWELPLRR
;
A
#
# COMPACT_ATOMS: atom_id res chain seq x y z
N MET A 1 20.62 -12.09 9.01
CA MET A 1 19.17 -12.40 9.05
C MET A 1 18.67 -12.59 7.63
N PRO A 2 17.99 -13.69 7.36
CA PRO A 2 17.36 -13.82 6.07
C PRO A 2 16.29 -12.72 5.91
N PRO A 3 16.04 -12.25 4.69
CA PRO A 3 14.98 -11.27 4.48
C PRO A 3 13.64 -11.84 4.95
N PRO A 4 12.74 -11.00 5.48
CA PRO A 4 11.44 -11.47 5.92
C PRO A 4 10.73 -12.14 4.75
N ARG A 5 10.28 -13.36 4.98
CA ARG A 5 9.41 -14.04 4.03
C ARG A 5 8.00 -13.51 4.27
N LEU A 6 7.62 -12.52 3.48
CA LEU A 6 6.25 -12.08 3.39
C LEU A 6 5.63 -12.71 2.13
N PRO A 7 5.23 -13.98 2.18
CA PRO A 7 4.39 -14.47 1.11
C PRO A 7 3.13 -13.62 1.13
N ALA A 8 2.75 -13.12 -0.04
CA ALA A 8 1.51 -12.40 -0.18
C ALA A 8 0.37 -13.38 0.04
N HIS A 9 -0.12 -13.46 1.28
CA HIS A 9 -1.33 -14.18 1.63
C HIS A 9 -2.51 -13.21 1.56
N THR A 10 -3.68 -13.75 1.31
CA THR A 10 -4.92 -12.99 1.49
C THR A 10 -5.03 -12.56 2.94
N LEU A 11 -5.22 -11.27 3.16
CA LEU A 11 -5.50 -10.69 4.46
C LEU A 11 -6.97 -10.31 4.52
N ARG A 12 -7.60 -10.57 5.66
CA ARG A 12 -9.01 -10.30 5.82
C ARG A 12 -9.21 -9.23 6.89
N THR A 13 -9.95 -8.19 6.53
CA THR A 13 -10.34 -7.13 7.47
C THR A 13 -11.87 -7.13 7.63
N ALA A 14 -12.42 -6.18 8.38
CA ALA A 14 -13.85 -6.14 8.63
C ALA A 14 -14.71 -6.13 7.36
N ARG A 15 -14.29 -5.33 6.35
CA ARG A 15 -15.06 -5.13 5.11
C ARG A 15 -14.32 -5.55 3.85
N LEU A 16 -13.00 -5.79 3.94
CA LEU A 16 -12.13 -6.00 2.78
C LEU A 16 -11.45 -7.36 2.83
N ASP A 17 -11.22 -7.90 1.64
CA ASP A 17 -10.20 -8.92 1.41
C ASP A 17 -9.04 -8.24 0.70
N LEU A 18 -7.84 -8.33 1.27
CA LEU A 18 -6.62 -7.89 0.63
C LEU A 18 -6.07 -9.09 -0.13
N LEU A 19 -6.25 -9.07 -1.44
CA LEU A 19 -5.86 -10.19 -2.30
C LEU A 19 -4.45 -9.95 -2.86
N PRO A 20 -3.58 -10.95 -2.87
CA PRO A 20 -2.29 -10.83 -3.54
C PRO A 20 -2.46 -10.32 -4.96
N LEU A 21 -1.65 -9.33 -5.35
CA LEU A 21 -1.71 -8.74 -6.68
C LEU A 21 -1.45 -9.80 -7.76
N ARG A 22 -2.26 -9.78 -8.81
CA ARG A 22 -2.13 -10.64 -9.99
C ARG A 22 -2.26 -9.79 -11.25
N VAL A 23 -1.64 -10.24 -12.32
CA VAL A 23 -1.72 -9.53 -13.62
C VAL A 23 -3.17 -9.41 -14.09
N GLU A 24 -3.99 -10.40 -13.78
CA GLU A 24 -5.42 -10.45 -14.13
C GLU A 24 -6.23 -9.31 -13.50
N HIS A 25 -5.71 -8.67 -12.46
CA HIS A 25 -6.37 -7.52 -11.83
C HIS A 25 -6.26 -6.24 -12.66
N THR A 26 -5.45 -6.22 -13.72
CA THR A 26 -5.15 -5.00 -14.49
C THR A 26 -6.40 -4.31 -15.02
N GLY A 27 -7.33 -5.08 -15.61
CA GLY A 27 -8.54 -4.51 -16.21
C GLY A 27 -9.37 -3.72 -15.22
N ASP A 28 -9.72 -4.34 -14.10
CA ASP A 28 -10.51 -3.68 -13.05
C ASP A 28 -9.74 -2.52 -12.41
N MET A 29 -8.45 -2.70 -12.16
CA MET A 29 -7.65 -1.66 -11.51
C MET A 29 -7.39 -0.47 -12.41
N ALA A 30 -7.32 -0.64 -13.74
CA ALA A 30 -7.20 0.48 -14.66
C ALA A 30 -8.40 1.44 -14.51
N GLU A 31 -9.60 0.90 -14.31
CA GLU A 31 -10.79 1.71 -14.04
C GLU A 31 -10.76 2.33 -12.64
N VAL A 32 -10.42 1.55 -11.62
CA VAL A 32 -10.34 2.03 -10.23
C VAL A 32 -9.38 3.21 -10.11
N LEU A 33 -8.26 3.19 -10.82
CA LEU A 33 -7.19 4.18 -10.74
C LEU A 33 -7.28 5.24 -11.85
N SER A 34 -8.41 5.36 -12.55
CA SER A 34 -8.54 6.21 -13.73
C SER A 34 -8.70 7.70 -13.44
N ASP A 35 -9.05 8.09 -12.21
CA ASP A 35 -9.26 9.50 -11.88
C ASP A 35 -7.93 10.25 -11.77
N PRO A 36 -7.72 11.30 -12.60
CA PRO A 36 -6.50 12.12 -12.50
C PRO A 36 -6.28 12.74 -11.12
N ALA A 37 -7.34 12.95 -10.34
CA ALA A 37 -7.24 13.50 -8.99
C ALA A 37 -6.39 12.63 -8.06
N LEU A 38 -6.26 11.31 -8.33
CA LEU A 38 -5.39 10.42 -7.56
C LEU A 38 -3.91 10.80 -7.69
N HIS A 39 -3.55 11.55 -8.71
CA HIS A 39 -2.17 11.97 -8.98
C HIS A 39 -1.85 13.38 -8.47
N THR A 40 -2.77 14.06 -7.80
CA THR A 40 -2.61 15.45 -7.34
C THR A 40 -1.35 15.63 -6.50
N PHE A 41 -1.03 14.69 -5.62
CA PHE A 41 0.12 14.79 -4.70
C PHE A 41 1.35 14.01 -5.17
N ILE A 42 1.18 13.00 -6.03
CA ILE A 42 2.29 12.14 -6.48
C ILE A 42 2.80 12.52 -7.86
N GLY A 43 2.06 13.36 -8.59
CA GLY A 43 2.41 13.78 -9.95
C GLY A 43 2.07 12.73 -10.99
N GLY A 44 2.26 13.10 -12.27
CA GLY A 44 1.96 12.22 -13.39
C GLY A 44 0.49 12.15 -13.74
N ALA A 45 0.12 11.11 -14.46
CA ALA A 45 -1.25 10.85 -14.93
C ALA A 45 -1.60 9.37 -14.74
N PRO A 46 -2.89 9.01 -14.80
CA PRO A 46 -3.29 7.60 -14.74
C PRO A 46 -2.58 6.77 -15.82
N ALA A 47 -2.12 5.59 -15.45
CA ALA A 47 -1.50 4.68 -16.41
C ALA A 47 -2.53 4.14 -17.39
N THR A 48 -2.13 3.96 -18.66
CA THR A 48 -2.94 3.22 -19.61
C THR A 48 -3.07 1.76 -19.14
N PRO A 49 -4.10 1.02 -19.58
CA PRO A 49 -4.20 -0.40 -19.23
C PRO A 49 -2.95 -1.21 -19.59
N GLU A 50 -2.31 -0.91 -20.72
CA GLU A 50 -1.08 -1.59 -21.15
C GLU A 50 0.10 -1.27 -20.23
N ALA A 51 0.26 -0.01 -19.85
CA ALA A 51 1.32 0.41 -18.93
C ALA A 51 1.09 -0.18 -17.53
N LEU A 52 -0.16 -0.22 -17.07
CA LEU A 52 -0.50 -0.82 -15.78
C LEU A 52 -0.23 -2.32 -15.79
N ARG A 53 -0.57 -3.02 -16.87
CA ARG A 53 -0.29 -4.45 -17.01
C ARG A 53 1.21 -4.72 -16.92
N SER A 54 2.02 -3.96 -17.64
CA SER A 54 3.49 -4.09 -17.61
C SER A 54 4.03 -3.86 -16.20
N ARG A 55 3.49 -2.87 -15.49
CA ARG A 55 3.84 -2.60 -14.10
C ARG A 55 3.50 -3.78 -13.19
N TYR A 56 2.30 -4.34 -13.34
CA TYR A 56 1.87 -5.48 -12.52
C TYR A 56 2.67 -6.74 -12.80
N GLU A 57 3.07 -6.96 -14.05
CA GLU A 57 3.98 -8.05 -14.39
C GLU A 57 5.31 -7.92 -13.63
N ARG A 58 5.87 -6.72 -13.55
CA ARG A 58 7.09 -6.46 -12.80
C ARG A 58 6.90 -6.66 -11.29
N LEU A 59 5.79 -6.15 -10.75
CA LEU A 59 5.50 -6.29 -9.32
C LEU A 59 5.30 -7.75 -8.91
N VAL A 60 4.60 -8.52 -9.73
CA VAL A 60 4.35 -9.95 -9.49
C VAL A 60 5.64 -10.76 -9.61
N ALA A 61 6.53 -10.39 -10.53
CA ALA A 61 7.84 -11.03 -10.67
C ALA A 61 8.75 -10.82 -9.45
N GLY A 62 8.50 -9.76 -8.69
CA GLY A 62 9.28 -9.43 -7.51
C GLY A 62 10.43 -8.48 -7.78
N SER A 63 11.05 -7.98 -6.71
CA SER A 63 12.16 -7.04 -6.81
C SER A 63 13.37 -7.68 -7.50
N PRO A 64 14.02 -6.97 -8.43
CA PRO A 64 15.28 -7.42 -9.00
C PRO A 64 16.44 -7.39 -7.99
N ASP A 65 16.30 -6.61 -6.91
CA ASP A 65 17.27 -6.57 -5.82
C ASP A 65 16.87 -7.61 -4.76
N PRO A 66 17.70 -8.63 -4.49
CA PRO A 66 17.37 -9.67 -3.51
C PRO A 66 17.30 -9.14 -2.06
N ALA A 67 17.85 -7.95 -1.80
CA ALA A 67 17.76 -7.30 -0.48
C ALA A 67 16.41 -6.60 -0.26
N VAL A 68 15.57 -6.48 -1.28
CA VAL A 68 14.29 -5.75 -1.23
C VAL A 68 13.16 -6.72 -1.52
N VAL A 69 12.13 -6.71 -0.67
CA VAL A 69 10.92 -7.52 -0.85
C VAL A 69 9.75 -6.62 -1.20
N TRP A 70 9.07 -6.90 -2.31
CA TRP A 70 7.86 -6.21 -2.73
C TRP A 70 6.64 -7.07 -2.41
N CYS A 71 5.70 -6.51 -1.67
CA CYS A 71 4.42 -7.14 -1.36
C CYS A 71 3.29 -6.21 -1.78
N ASN A 72 2.40 -6.69 -2.63
CA ASN A 72 1.33 -5.89 -3.20
C ASN A 72 0.00 -6.62 -3.08
N TRP A 73 -1.04 -5.89 -2.69
CA TRP A 73 -2.40 -6.42 -2.59
C TRP A 73 -3.37 -5.48 -3.30
N VAL A 74 -4.41 -6.05 -3.89
CA VAL A 74 -5.59 -5.29 -4.28
C VAL A 74 -6.63 -5.41 -3.20
N LEU A 75 -7.43 -4.37 -3.01
CA LEU A 75 -8.50 -4.31 -2.02
C LEU A 75 -9.82 -4.70 -2.68
N ARG A 76 -10.39 -5.79 -2.23
CA ARG A 76 -11.70 -6.23 -2.67
C ARG A 76 -12.72 -5.95 -1.57
N LEU A 77 -13.77 -5.22 -1.92
CA LEU A 77 -14.89 -4.98 -1.03
C LEU A 77 -15.71 -6.28 -0.96
N ARG A 78 -15.72 -6.92 0.22
CA ARG A 78 -16.24 -8.29 0.33
C ARG A 78 -17.72 -8.41 -0.01
N GLU A 79 -18.52 -7.47 0.46
CA GLU A 79 -19.96 -7.47 0.24
C GLU A 79 -20.33 -7.32 -1.22
N GLU A 80 -19.68 -6.42 -1.92
CA GLU A 80 -19.98 -6.09 -3.32
C GLU A 80 -19.14 -6.85 -4.32
N GLY A 81 -18.02 -7.40 -3.90
CA GLY A 81 -17.13 -8.20 -4.73
C GLY A 81 -16.26 -7.40 -5.70
N CYS A 82 -16.26 -6.06 -5.64
CA CYS A 82 -15.48 -5.22 -6.54
C CYS A 82 -14.14 -4.82 -5.93
N LEU A 83 -13.15 -4.53 -6.79
CA LEU A 83 -11.87 -3.98 -6.38
C LEU A 83 -12.00 -2.46 -6.18
N VAL A 84 -11.38 -1.93 -5.13
CA VAL A 84 -11.52 -0.53 -4.75
C VAL A 84 -10.21 0.20 -4.56
N GLY A 85 -9.08 -0.51 -4.54
CA GLY A 85 -7.78 0.11 -4.33
C GLY A 85 -6.65 -0.88 -4.17
N THR A 86 -5.52 -0.37 -3.67
CA THR A 86 -4.31 -1.16 -3.41
C THR A 86 -3.66 -0.77 -2.10
N VAL A 87 -2.94 -1.72 -1.51
CA VAL A 87 -1.92 -1.45 -0.49
C VAL A 87 -0.66 -2.22 -0.84
N GLN A 88 0.48 -1.68 -0.44
CA GLN A 88 1.76 -2.31 -0.70
C GLN A 88 2.71 -2.11 0.46
N ALA A 89 3.68 -3.03 0.57
CA ALA A 89 4.81 -2.92 1.47
C ALA A 89 6.09 -3.20 0.69
N THR A 90 7.08 -2.33 0.87
CA THR A 90 8.44 -2.52 0.38
C THR A 90 9.33 -2.73 1.59
N VAL A 91 9.88 -3.91 1.75
CA VAL A 91 10.69 -4.26 2.91
C VAL A 91 12.17 -4.26 2.53
N THR A 92 12.94 -3.41 3.20
CA THR A 92 14.39 -3.31 3.03
C THR A 92 15.02 -3.41 4.42
N GLY A 93 15.79 -4.46 4.68
CA GLY A 93 16.33 -4.70 6.00
C GLY A 93 15.21 -4.86 7.04
N GLU A 94 15.22 -4.03 8.06
CA GLU A 94 14.23 -4.05 9.15
C GLU A 94 13.08 -3.07 8.96
N VAL A 95 13.05 -2.34 7.83
CA VAL A 95 12.09 -1.28 7.56
C VAL A 95 11.10 -1.70 6.49
N ALA A 96 9.81 -1.60 6.79
CA ALA A 96 8.74 -1.81 5.83
C ALA A 96 8.11 -0.45 5.50
N GLU A 97 8.26 -0.02 4.26
CA GLU A 97 7.59 1.17 3.76
C GLU A 97 6.25 0.77 3.16
N ILE A 98 5.17 1.39 3.64
CA ILE A 98 3.82 1.10 3.18
C ILE A 98 3.24 2.25 2.38
N ALA A 99 2.35 1.92 1.45
CA ALA A 99 1.61 2.88 0.66
C ALA A 99 0.21 2.34 0.35
N TRP A 100 -0.71 3.23 0.06
CA TRP A 100 -2.11 2.90 -0.20
C TRP A 100 -2.71 3.85 -1.23
N VAL A 101 -3.69 3.32 -1.97
CA VAL A 101 -4.52 4.11 -2.88
C VAL A 101 -5.93 3.51 -2.84
N VAL A 102 -6.95 4.36 -2.73
CA VAL A 102 -8.36 3.98 -2.88
C VAL A 102 -8.97 4.81 -4.02
N GLY A 103 -9.68 4.15 -4.91
CA GLY A 103 -10.35 4.81 -6.03
C GLY A 103 -11.36 5.85 -5.55
N THR A 104 -11.49 6.94 -6.30
CA THR A 104 -12.28 8.10 -5.92
C THR A 104 -13.71 7.77 -5.46
N PRO A 105 -14.49 6.87 -6.13
CA PRO A 105 -15.85 6.58 -5.69
C PRO A 105 -15.94 5.96 -4.28
N TRP A 106 -14.86 5.38 -3.79
CA TRP A 106 -14.84 4.67 -2.50
C TRP A 106 -14.11 5.44 -1.39
N GLN A 107 -13.61 6.63 -1.68
CA GLN A 107 -12.94 7.47 -0.68
C GLN A 107 -13.92 8.01 0.37
N GLY A 108 -13.40 8.35 1.54
CA GLY A 108 -14.20 8.91 2.61
C GLY A 108 -15.00 7.89 3.42
N GLN A 109 -14.78 6.60 3.22
CA GLN A 109 -15.49 5.52 3.90
C GLN A 109 -14.61 4.71 4.86
N GLY A 110 -13.35 5.11 5.03
CA GLY A 110 -12.41 4.46 5.94
C GLY A 110 -11.71 3.22 5.40
N PHE A 111 -11.85 2.91 4.12
CA PHE A 111 -11.25 1.70 3.53
C PHE A 111 -9.71 1.74 3.55
N ALA A 112 -9.10 2.87 3.20
CA ALA A 112 -7.64 2.97 3.22
C ALA A 112 -7.06 2.78 4.63
N GLY A 113 -7.69 3.37 5.64
CA GLY A 113 -7.29 3.20 7.05
C GLY A 113 -7.45 1.75 7.51
N GLU A 114 -8.55 1.11 7.15
CA GLU A 114 -8.81 -0.30 7.46
C GLU A 114 -7.76 -1.20 6.83
N ALA A 115 -7.45 -0.99 5.55
CA ALA A 115 -6.44 -1.75 4.82
C ALA A 115 -5.04 -1.54 5.40
N ALA A 116 -4.67 -0.28 5.70
CA ALA A 116 -3.37 0.03 6.28
C ALA A 116 -3.20 -0.60 7.66
N ARG A 117 -4.24 -0.57 8.51
CA ARG A 117 -4.21 -1.26 9.81
C ARG A 117 -4.02 -2.76 9.66
N GLY A 118 -4.72 -3.38 8.71
CA GLY A 118 -4.57 -4.81 8.42
C GLY A 118 -3.15 -5.15 7.98
N LEU A 119 -2.57 -4.33 7.11
CA LEU A 119 -1.20 -4.51 6.65
C LEU A 119 -0.19 -4.34 7.80
N VAL A 120 -0.35 -3.31 8.63
CA VAL A 120 0.52 -3.09 9.80
C VAL A 120 0.44 -4.28 10.76
N GLY A 121 -0.76 -4.82 10.99
CA GLY A 121 -0.95 -6.02 11.82
C GLY A 121 -0.18 -7.22 11.26
N ARG A 122 -0.22 -7.42 9.94
CA ARG A 122 0.53 -8.50 9.29
C ARG A 122 2.04 -8.28 9.38
N LEU A 123 2.51 -7.06 9.18
CA LEU A 123 3.93 -6.72 9.31
C LEU A 123 4.42 -6.92 10.75
N GLY A 124 3.56 -6.69 11.73
CA GLY A 124 3.85 -6.94 13.14
C GLY A 124 4.13 -8.41 13.47
N GLU A 125 3.67 -9.33 12.63
CA GLU A 125 3.92 -10.76 12.78
C GLU A 125 5.28 -11.20 12.19
N GLU A 126 5.96 -10.31 11.46
CA GLU A 126 7.26 -10.61 10.85
C GLU A 126 8.41 -10.20 11.78
N PRO A 127 9.16 -11.15 12.36
CA PRO A 127 10.20 -10.80 13.33
C PRO A 127 11.31 -9.93 12.76
N GLY A 128 11.53 -9.99 11.45
CA GLY A 128 12.56 -9.19 10.78
C GLY A 128 12.18 -7.74 10.56
N VAL A 129 10.90 -7.37 10.72
CA VAL A 129 10.44 -5.98 10.53
C VAL A 129 10.38 -5.29 11.89
N ARG A 130 11.10 -4.19 12.04
CA ARG A 130 11.14 -3.42 13.29
C ARG A 130 10.48 -2.07 13.20
N THR A 131 10.37 -1.51 12.00
CA THR A 131 9.79 -0.19 11.80
C THR A 131 8.92 -0.20 10.55
N VAL A 132 7.73 0.36 10.67
CA VAL A 132 6.86 0.64 9.53
C VAL A 132 6.95 2.13 9.24
N VAL A 133 7.12 2.49 7.96
CA VAL A 133 7.19 3.87 7.53
C VAL A 133 6.21 4.13 6.39
N ALA A 134 5.81 5.38 6.24
CA ALA A 134 5.06 5.86 5.09
C ALA A 134 5.50 7.29 4.79
N HIS A 135 5.46 7.67 3.52
CA HIS A 135 5.78 9.02 3.10
C HIS A 135 4.49 9.69 2.63
N VAL A 136 4.19 10.85 3.20
CA VAL A 136 2.92 11.56 2.97
C VAL A 136 3.21 13.02 2.61
N HIS A 137 2.64 13.48 1.50
CA HIS A 137 2.72 14.89 1.13
C HIS A 137 2.14 15.76 2.26
N PRO A 138 2.81 16.85 2.67
CA PRO A 138 2.36 17.65 3.82
C PRO A 138 0.95 18.22 3.68
N ASP A 139 0.47 18.42 2.45
CA ASP A 139 -0.88 18.93 2.18
C ASP A 139 -1.94 17.81 2.02
N HIS A 140 -1.52 16.55 1.97
CA HIS A 140 -2.42 15.42 1.78
C HIS A 140 -3.01 14.96 3.10
N ARG A 141 -4.02 15.68 3.58
CA ARG A 141 -4.65 15.42 4.88
C ARG A 141 -5.30 14.05 4.98
N ALA A 142 -5.89 13.58 3.89
CA ALA A 142 -6.53 12.26 3.86
C ALA A 142 -5.53 11.14 4.10
N SER A 143 -4.36 11.18 3.43
CA SER A 143 -3.29 10.19 3.67
C SER A 143 -2.67 10.32 5.05
N ALA A 144 -2.54 11.54 5.59
CA ALA A 144 -2.08 11.73 6.96
C ALA A 144 -3.05 11.07 7.97
N ALA A 145 -4.35 11.20 7.73
CA ALA A 145 -5.37 10.55 8.57
C ALA A 145 -5.26 9.01 8.48
N VAL A 146 -4.98 8.46 7.31
CA VAL A 146 -4.77 7.02 7.13
C VAL A 146 -3.53 6.56 7.89
N ALA A 147 -2.41 7.28 7.77
CA ALA A 147 -1.18 6.97 8.49
C ALA A 147 -1.42 6.97 10.01
N ALA A 148 -2.10 8.01 10.53
CA ALA A 148 -2.44 8.09 11.94
C ALA A 148 -3.35 6.94 12.39
N ALA A 149 -4.36 6.59 11.57
CA ALA A 149 -5.27 5.47 11.86
C ALA A 149 -4.53 4.12 11.91
N ALA A 150 -3.45 3.97 11.15
CA ALA A 150 -2.61 2.77 11.15
C ALA A 150 -1.61 2.75 12.31
N GLY A 151 -1.54 3.81 13.11
CA GLY A 151 -0.66 3.90 14.27
C GLY A 151 0.66 4.61 14.03
N LEU A 152 0.89 5.13 12.81
CA LEU A 152 2.11 5.87 12.52
C LEU A 152 2.01 7.30 13.05
N GLY A 153 3.16 7.88 13.41
CA GLY A 153 3.28 9.27 13.79
C GLY A 153 4.21 10.03 12.85
N PRO A 154 3.95 11.33 12.63
CA PRO A 154 4.81 12.13 11.77
C PRO A 154 6.17 12.37 12.43
N THR A 155 7.21 12.50 11.63
CA THR A 155 8.55 12.85 12.07
C THR A 155 8.99 14.18 11.44
N ASP A 156 10.16 14.65 11.80
CA ASP A 156 10.79 15.83 11.20
C ASP A 156 11.62 15.48 9.96
N ARG A 157 11.55 14.24 9.50
CA ARG A 157 12.26 13.77 8.32
C ARG A 157 11.42 13.94 7.07
N TYR A 158 12.09 14.27 5.98
CA TYR A 158 11.46 14.46 4.66
C TYR A 158 12.21 13.63 3.61
N GLN A 159 11.47 13.17 2.62
CA GLN A 159 12.03 12.52 1.44
C GLN A 159 11.23 13.00 0.23
N ASP A 160 11.91 13.60 -0.75
CA ASP A 160 11.29 14.14 -1.97
C ASP A 160 10.09 15.06 -1.67
N GLY A 161 10.21 15.87 -0.60
CA GLY A 161 9.13 16.79 -0.19
C GLY A 161 8.02 16.16 0.63
N GLU A 162 8.05 14.84 0.85
CA GLU A 162 7.06 14.15 1.66
C GLU A 162 7.54 13.95 3.08
N VAL A 163 6.63 14.10 4.03
CA VAL A 163 6.90 13.84 5.45
C VAL A 163 6.97 12.35 5.70
N ARG A 164 8.01 11.92 6.40
CA ARG A 164 8.14 10.53 6.84
C ARG A 164 7.34 10.30 8.12
N TRP A 165 6.44 9.35 8.07
CA TRP A 165 5.68 8.84 9.22
C TRP A 165 6.25 7.50 9.63
N GLU A 166 6.30 7.23 10.93
CA GLU A 166 6.92 6.02 11.46
C GLU A 166 6.08 5.37 12.55
N LEU A 167 6.21 4.05 12.64
CA LEU A 167 5.70 3.24 13.74
C LEU A 167 6.77 2.20 14.11
N PRO A 168 7.47 2.37 15.23
CA PRO A 168 8.33 1.32 15.75
C PRO A 168 7.49 0.14 16.21
N LEU A 169 7.86 -1.06 15.78
CA LEU A 169 7.20 -2.29 16.22
C LEU A 169 7.92 -2.80 17.45
N ARG A 170 7.16 -3.07 18.51
CA ARG A 170 7.71 -3.64 19.75
C ARG A 170 7.99 -5.12 19.56
N ARG A 171 9.21 -5.53 19.94
CA ARG A 171 9.67 -6.92 19.90
C ARG A 171 10.14 -7.36 21.27
#